data_73b1b3c7f0b41b6d253d79180e3e844a
#
_entry.id   73b1b3c7f0b41b6d253d79180e3e844a
#
_cell.length_a   1.000
_cell.length_b   1.000
_cell.length_c   1.000
_cell.angle_alpha   90.00
_cell.angle_beta   90.00
_cell.angle_gamma   90.00
#
_symmetry.space_group_name_H-M   'P 1'
#
loop_
_entity.id
_entity.type
_entity.pdbx_description
1 polymer ?
#
loop_
_entity_poly.entity_id
_entity_poly.type
_entity_poly.pdbx_seq_one_letter_code
_entity_poly.pdbx_strand_id
1 'polypeptide(L)'
;MEKYTGRCRCEKITFKVSGEPTWKVNCNCNWCQSTSGSAFRSFVIFNEEDISYLNDLPDSYEDTKTEHGRPMTNLFCSTCGTII
;
A
#
# COMPACT_ATOMS: atom_id res chain seq x y z
N MET A 1 -19.49 3.81 6.96
CA MET A 1 -19.75 4.64 5.76
C MET A 1 -18.46 4.80 4.95
N GLU A 2 -18.56 4.57 3.66
CA GLU A 2 -17.43 4.67 2.74
C GLU A 2 -17.05 6.14 2.52
N LYS A 3 -15.78 6.47 2.68
CA LYS A 3 -15.27 7.81 2.42
C LYS A 3 -14.31 7.87 1.25
N TYR A 4 -13.56 6.79 1.02
CA TYR A 4 -12.58 6.73 -0.06
C TYR A 4 -12.65 5.39 -0.75
N THR A 5 -12.25 5.37 -2.00
CA THR A 5 -12.10 4.12 -2.74
C THR A 5 -10.73 4.09 -3.40
N GLY A 6 -10.23 2.88 -3.63
CA GLY A 6 -8.97 2.70 -4.32
C GLY A 6 -8.99 1.43 -5.15
N ARG A 7 -8.02 1.34 -6.06
CA ARG A 7 -7.89 0.18 -6.93
C ARG A 7 -6.49 0.06 -7.49
N CYS A 8 -6.14 -1.13 -7.92
CA CYS A 8 -4.93 -1.31 -8.71
C CYS A 8 -5.21 -0.91 -10.17
N ARG A 9 -4.18 -0.89 -10.99
CA ARG A 9 -4.30 -0.45 -12.38
C ARG A 9 -5.26 -1.32 -13.18
N CYS A 10 -5.24 -2.64 -13.00
CA CYS A 10 -6.13 -3.55 -13.73
C CYS A 10 -7.49 -3.73 -13.08
N GLU A 11 -7.72 -3.12 -11.92
CA GLU A 11 -8.98 -3.17 -11.15
C GLU A 11 -9.32 -4.51 -10.55
N LYS A 12 -8.41 -5.46 -10.59
CA LYS A 12 -8.62 -6.74 -9.92
C LYS A 12 -8.67 -6.58 -8.40
N ILE A 13 -7.87 -5.65 -7.86
CA ILE A 13 -7.88 -5.29 -6.45
C ILE A 13 -8.62 -3.97 -6.30
N THR A 14 -9.74 -3.97 -5.60
CA THR A 14 -10.49 -2.77 -5.28
C THR A 14 -10.80 -2.75 -3.80
N PHE A 15 -10.83 -1.56 -3.21
CA PHE A 15 -11.09 -1.44 -1.78
C PHE A 15 -11.83 -0.16 -1.45
N LYS A 16 -12.48 -0.17 -0.29
CA LYS A 16 -13.17 0.99 0.29
C LYS A 16 -12.56 1.28 1.65
N VAL A 17 -12.53 2.56 2.00
CA VAL A 17 -12.05 2.99 3.32
C VAL A 17 -13.14 3.81 3.97
N SER A 18 -13.52 3.44 5.20
CA SER A 18 -14.59 4.09 5.94
C SER A 18 -14.10 5.19 6.88
N GLY A 19 -12.81 5.20 7.20
CA GLY A 19 -12.24 6.16 8.16
C GLY A 19 -11.43 7.26 7.52
N GLU A 20 -10.97 8.19 8.33
CA GLU A 20 -10.06 9.24 7.90
C GLU A 20 -8.62 8.73 7.94
N PRO A 21 -7.74 9.27 7.10
CA PRO A 21 -6.33 8.89 7.19
C PRO A 21 -5.73 9.35 8.51
N THR A 22 -4.91 8.47 9.10
CA THR A 22 -4.21 8.80 10.33
C THR A 22 -2.95 9.63 10.04
N TRP A 23 -2.39 9.46 8.86
CA TRP A 23 -1.17 10.17 8.47
C TRP A 23 -0.99 10.14 6.96
N LYS A 24 -0.36 11.19 6.45
CA LYS A 24 0.04 11.30 5.05
C LYS A 24 1.52 11.66 5.02
N VAL A 25 2.31 10.97 4.20
CA VAL A 25 3.75 11.17 4.19
C VAL A 25 4.34 10.86 2.82
N ASN A 26 5.36 11.62 2.45
CA ASN A 26 6.25 11.29 1.35
C ASN A 26 7.57 10.82 1.96
N CYS A 27 7.97 9.59 1.64
CA CYS A 27 9.16 8.99 2.20
C CYS A 27 10.19 8.77 1.09
N ASN A 28 11.41 9.28 1.30
CA ASN A 28 12.50 9.16 0.33
C ASN A 28 13.68 8.33 0.84
N CYS A 29 13.44 7.44 1.80
CA CYS A 29 14.47 6.50 2.24
C CYS A 29 14.78 5.50 1.11
N ASN A 30 15.90 4.78 1.25
CA ASN A 30 16.32 3.83 0.22
C ASN A 30 15.28 2.78 -0.09
N TRP A 31 14.61 2.25 0.95
CA TRP A 31 13.56 1.26 0.77
C TRP A 31 12.38 1.83 -0.04
N CYS A 32 11.95 3.04 0.29
CA CYS A 32 10.84 3.68 -0.42
C CYS A 32 11.20 4.02 -1.86
N GLN A 33 12.43 4.45 -2.11
CA GLN A 33 12.90 4.72 -3.46
C GLN A 33 12.96 3.43 -4.30
N SER A 34 13.49 2.36 -3.73
CA SER A 34 13.63 1.10 -4.47
C SER A 34 12.29 0.43 -4.72
N THR A 35 11.36 0.46 -3.78
CA THR A 35 10.06 -0.20 -3.95
C THR A 35 9.12 0.57 -4.84
N SER A 36 9.26 1.88 -4.93
CA SER A 36 8.40 2.70 -5.79
C SER A 36 8.99 2.98 -7.16
N GLY A 37 10.30 2.78 -7.33
CA GLY A 37 10.99 3.15 -8.57
C GLY A 37 11.00 4.66 -8.79
N SER A 38 10.96 5.45 -7.73
CA SER A 38 10.85 6.90 -7.78
C SER A 38 11.75 7.52 -6.72
N ALA A 39 11.89 8.84 -6.74
CA ALA A 39 12.67 9.57 -5.76
C ALA A 39 12.05 9.51 -4.36
N PHE A 40 10.77 9.25 -4.26
CA PHE A 40 10.06 9.11 -3.00
C PHE A 40 8.84 8.24 -3.21
N ARG A 41 8.27 7.76 -2.11
CA ARG A 41 7.02 7.01 -2.12
C ARG A 41 6.01 7.74 -1.25
N SER A 42 4.83 7.99 -1.82
CA SER A 42 3.76 8.66 -1.09
C SER A 42 2.89 7.64 -0.38
N PHE A 43 2.59 7.92 0.88
CA PHE A 43 1.72 7.06 1.68
C PHE A 43 0.54 7.86 2.21
N VAL A 44 -0.61 7.22 2.20
CA VAL A 44 -1.77 7.65 2.98
C VAL A 44 -2.09 6.48 3.89
N ILE A 45 -1.99 6.71 5.20
CA ILE A 45 -2.09 5.63 6.18
C ILE A 45 -3.47 5.67 6.83
N PHE A 46 -4.15 4.53 6.80
CA PHE A 46 -5.47 4.34 7.41
C PHE A 46 -5.37 3.25 8.47
N ASN A 47 -6.34 3.22 9.36
CA ASN A 47 -6.50 2.07 10.25
C ASN A 47 -6.91 0.87 9.42
N GLU A 48 -6.27 -0.27 9.66
CA GLU A 48 -6.51 -1.49 8.90
C GLU A 48 -7.98 -1.92 8.95
N GLU A 49 -8.61 -1.76 10.10
CA GLU A 49 -10.03 -2.11 10.30
C GLU A 49 -10.99 -1.28 9.45
N ASP A 50 -10.54 -0.12 8.96
CA ASP A 50 -11.36 0.75 8.12
C ASP A 50 -11.28 0.39 6.64
N ILE A 51 -10.40 -0.54 6.27
CA ILE A 51 -10.18 -0.93 4.88
C ILE A 51 -10.90 -2.24 4.59
N SER A 52 -11.71 -2.23 3.52
CA SER A 52 -12.44 -3.43 3.07
C SER A 52 -12.10 -3.70 1.62
N TYR A 53 -11.59 -4.90 1.33
CA TYR A 53 -11.33 -5.33 -0.03
C TYR A 53 -12.62 -5.92 -0.62
N LEU A 54 -12.97 -5.49 -1.82
CA LEU A 54 -14.26 -5.82 -2.42
C LEU A 54 -14.18 -6.96 -3.42
N ASN A 55 -13.00 -7.21 -3.94
CA ASN A 55 -12.80 -8.16 -5.02
C ASN A 55 -11.73 -9.16 -4.57
N ASP A 56 -10.56 -9.12 -5.17
CA ASP A 56 -9.46 -9.98 -4.75
C ASP A 56 -8.64 -9.33 -3.65
N LEU A 57 -7.92 -10.16 -2.90
CA LEU A 57 -6.97 -9.67 -1.91
C LEU A 57 -5.62 -9.44 -2.58
N PRO A 58 -4.86 -8.43 -2.13
CA PRO A 58 -3.52 -8.22 -2.67
C PRO A 58 -2.57 -9.32 -2.24
N ASP A 59 -1.55 -9.57 -3.04
CA ASP A 59 -0.43 -10.39 -2.64
C ASP A 59 0.52 -9.57 -1.78
N SER A 60 1.41 -10.25 -1.10
CA SER A 60 2.33 -9.60 -0.19
C SER A 60 3.75 -10.10 -0.39
N TYR A 61 4.70 -9.21 -0.13
CA TYR A 61 6.12 -9.54 -0.07
C TYR A 61 6.67 -8.96 1.21
N GLU A 62 7.25 -9.83 2.06
CA GLU A 62 7.89 -9.38 3.28
C GLU A 62 9.39 -9.21 3.03
N ASP A 63 9.86 -7.98 3.18
CA ASP A 63 11.26 -7.65 3.01
C ASP A 63 11.94 -7.65 4.38
N THR A 64 12.86 -8.58 4.57
CA THR A 64 13.62 -8.71 5.82
C THR A 64 14.98 -8.03 5.76
N LYS A 65 15.34 -7.46 4.60
CA LYS A 65 16.65 -6.82 4.39
C LYS A 65 16.56 -5.30 4.47
N THR A 66 15.79 -4.79 5.43
CA THR A 66 15.65 -3.36 5.63
C THR A 66 16.80 -2.80 6.44
N GLU A 67 17.11 -1.52 6.25
CA GLU A 67 18.22 -0.86 6.94
C GLU A 67 18.01 -0.78 8.45
N HIS A 68 16.76 -0.65 8.89
CA HIS A 68 16.44 -0.57 10.32
C HIS A 68 16.26 -1.95 10.97
N GLY A 69 16.43 -3.04 10.23
CA GLY A 69 16.36 -4.40 10.76
C GLY A 69 14.96 -4.94 11.05
N ARG A 70 13.92 -4.15 10.81
CA ARG A 70 12.54 -4.61 10.98
C ARG A 70 11.94 -5.02 9.65
N PRO A 71 11.17 -6.12 9.62
CA PRO A 71 10.51 -6.53 8.37
C PRO A 71 9.51 -5.49 7.90
N MET A 72 9.44 -5.28 6.59
CA MET A 72 8.46 -4.41 5.96
C MET A 72 7.69 -5.23 4.94
N THR A 73 6.38 -5.07 4.89
CA THR A 73 5.53 -5.80 3.96
C THR A 73 4.98 -4.87 2.88
N ASN A 74 5.17 -5.26 1.62
CA ASN A 74 4.53 -4.60 0.49
C ASN A 74 3.33 -5.42 0.06
N LEU A 75 2.21 -4.75 -0.15
CA LEU A 75 1.03 -5.35 -0.76
C LEU A 75 0.95 -4.88 -2.21
N PHE A 76 0.60 -5.79 -3.10
CA PHE A 76 0.57 -5.48 -4.53
C PHE A 76 -0.40 -6.40 -5.26
N CYS A 77 -0.80 -5.97 -6.44
CA CYS A 77 -1.60 -6.81 -7.33
C CYS A 77 -0.67 -7.74 -8.11
N SER A 78 -0.89 -9.05 -8.00
CA SER A 78 -0.06 -10.03 -8.70
C SER A 78 -0.25 -10.00 -10.21
N THR A 79 -1.35 -9.41 -10.70
CA THR A 79 -1.65 -9.36 -12.12
C THR A 79 -1.02 -8.15 -12.80
N CYS A 80 -1.11 -6.97 -12.21
CA CYS A 80 -0.59 -5.75 -12.83
C CYS A 80 0.60 -5.12 -12.09
N GLY A 81 0.94 -5.63 -10.91
CA GLY A 81 2.09 -5.15 -10.16
C GLY A 81 1.87 -3.86 -9.38
N THR A 82 0.68 -3.28 -9.43
CA THR A 82 0.40 -2.04 -8.69
C THR A 82 0.59 -2.26 -7.20
N ILE A 83 1.34 -1.38 -6.56
CA ILE A 83 1.52 -1.39 -5.11
C ILE A 83 0.27 -0.81 -4.46
N ILE A 84 -0.23 -1.51 -3.45
CA ILE A 84 -1.45 -1.12 -2.76
C ILE A 84 -1.17 -0.30 -1.50
#